data_de98f726bc8738f003e70dbe7fc31b6b
#
_entry.id   de98f726bc8738f003e70dbe7fc31b6b
#
_cell.length_a   1.000
_cell.length_b   1.000
_cell.length_c   1.000
_cell.angle_alpha   90.00
_cell.angle_beta   90.00
_cell.angle_gamma   90.00
#
_symmetry.space_group_name_H-M   'P 1'
#
loop_
_entity.id
_entity.type
_entity.pdbx_description
1 polymer ?
#
loop_
_entity_poly.entity_id
_entity_poly.type
_entity_poly.pdbx_seq_one_letter_code
_entity_poly.pdbx_strand_id
1 'polypeptide(L)'
;ALRHIANQDKKVAVIFHNYPPKNSNIGSGLGLDTVESIRRLLVNMQERGYKVDFIPKDGKEFIELLTRHATNDRSMLNDRQLAEANKITGKEYGDFYHTFEQPVQEQLKKDWDEAPGHVMEYDGRLLVPGTMDGNVFITVQPPRGFGEDPSKIYHSPFCAPTHQYIAFYQWIRDIWKADAVIHVGTHGSLEWLPGKNAGLSAACYPDLTLRELPDLYIYNITITGEGIQAKRRGAAVLDEHLPAPQSQAGTYEELEELEKLMDEYVHFQRTEPDNLPRLAEMVLAKAKEANLDNEVTYDESKPFDDYLTELHNYICDLKNLEVHTGLHILGEPPLEDGLTEYLWLLTRLDNGAIPSLNQTLAGQYGYDYYYLLENSSLIYEPLNLTFNMLIDKIGSQCREVIRILQDHDFAEEGIAQVLRQPWVQEAAKQAPAQIQIGASRTGQDAATQAEPLSFLERLEMVCGYICHTIYPNLMLTTDEQKTLIRGLEGEYIWPGPSGAPSSGGADLLPTGRNFYGVD
;
A
#
# COMPACT_ATOMS: atom_id res chain seq x y z
N ALA A 1 17.01 -23.75 -13.27
CA ALA A 1 15.96 -24.42 -14.05
C ALA A 1 15.32 -23.42 -15.02
N LEU A 2 14.70 -22.35 -14.58
CA LEU A 2 13.89 -21.42 -15.40
C LEU A 2 14.63 -20.86 -16.64
N ARG A 3 15.91 -20.56 -16.58
CA ARG A 3 16.71 -20.07 -17.73
C ARG A 3 16.80 -21.04 -18.91
N HIS A 4 16.55 -22.32 -18.68
CA HIS A 4 16.72 -23.38 -19.69
C HIS A 4 15.40 -23.87 -20.26
N ILE A 5 14.28 -23.30 -19.85
CA ILE A 5 12.95 -23.61 -20.33
C ILE A 5 12.51 -22.46 -21.23
N ALA A 6 12.05 -22.76 -22.45
CA ALA A 6 11.50 -21.73 -23.32
C ALA A 6 10.20 -21.19 -22.73
N ASN A 7 9.93 -19.89 -22.90
CA ASN A 7 8.76 -19.25 -22.29
C ASN A 7 7.43 -19.94 -22.66
N GLN A 8 7.30 -20.39 -23.91
CA GLN A 8 6.11 -21.12 -24.39
C GLN A 8 5.86 -22.46 -23.67
N ASP A 9 6.89 -23.05 -23.07
CA ASP A 9 6.82 -24.37 -22.42
C ASP A 9 6.72 -24.23 -20.89
N LYS A 10 6.99 -23.04 -20.33
CA LYS A 10 6.92 -22.79 -18.90
C LYS A 10 5.49 -22.84 -18.39
N LYS A 11 5.31 -23.51 -17.26
CA LYS A 11 4.07 -23.55 -16.50
C LYS A 11 4.16 -22.66 -15.27
N VAL A 12 3.31 -21.66 -15.20
CA VAL A 12 3.31 -20.65 -14.12
C VAL A 12 1.98 -20.67 -13.39
N ALA A 13 1.99 -20.84 -12.06
CA ALA A 13 0.80 -20.71 -11.25
C ALA A 13 0.72 -19.30 -10.65
N VAL A 14 -0.39 -18.59 -10.91
CA VAL A 14 -0.69 -17.28 -10.31
C VAL A 14 -1.71 -17.51 -9.21
N ILE A 15 -1.31 -17.27 -7.96
CA ILE A 15 -2.05 -17.63 -6.75
C ILE A 15 -2.50 -16.35 -6.06
N PHE A 16 -3.79 -16.02 -6.19
CA PHE A 16 -4.37 -14.87 -5.51
C PHE A 16 -4.61 -15.15 -4.02
N HIS A 17 -4.29 -14.19 -3.18
CA HIS A 17 -4.76 -14.20 -1.80
C HIS A 17 -6.29 -14.18 -1.74
N ASN A 18 -6.86 -14.96 -0.80
CA ASN A 18 -8.31 -15.06 -0.60
C ASN A 18 -8.62 -15.31 0.87
N TYR A 19 -8.78 -14.25 1.62
CA TYR A 19 -9.10 -14.33 3.03
C TYR A 19 -10.06 -13.20 3.44
N PRO A 20 -11.16 -13.49 4.16
CA PRO A 20 -11.82 -14.81 4.32
C PRO A 20 -12.12 -15.50 2.98
N PRO A 21 -12.33 -16.83 2.95
CA PRO A 21 -12.48 -17.61 1.70
C PRO A 21 -13.85 -17.40 1.06
N LYS A 22 -14.09 -16.19 0.59
CA LYS A 22 -15.28 -15.73 -0.14
C LYS A 22 -14.89 -15.19 -1.50
N ASN A 23 -15.79 -15.36 -2.49
CA ASN A 23 -15.53 -14.85 -3.84
C ASN A 23 -15.35 -13.32 -3.86
N SER A 24 -16.00 -12.60 -2.94
CA SER A 24 -15.82 -11.15 -2.79
C SER A 24 -14.42 -10.72 -2.35
N ASN A 25 -13.62 -11.64 -1.81
CA ASN A 25 -12.30 -11.35 -1.25
C ASN A 25 -11.15 -11.92 -2.10
N ILE A 26 -11.46 -12.39 -3.31
CA ILE A 26 -10.43 -12.85 -4.24
C ILE A 26 -9.54 -11.66 -4.63
N GLY A 27 -8.24 -11.83 -4.42
CA GLY A 27 -7.26 -10.83 -4.79
C GLY A 27 -7.23 -9.61 -3.87
N SER A 28 -7.74 -9.72 -2.63
CA SER A 28 -7.56 -8.64 -1.65
C SER A 28 -6.06 -8.38 -1.42
N GLY A 29 -5.66 -7.16 -1.69
CA GLY A 29 -4.28 -6.67 -1.54
C GLY A 29 -4.28 -5.25 -1.01
N LEU A 30 -3.41 -4.92 -0.04
CA LEU A 30 -3.36 -3.58 0.52
C LEU A 30 -2.90 -2.59 -0.55
N GLY A 31 -3.83 -1.76 -1.01
CA GLY A 31 -3.55 -0.68 -1.95
C GLY A 31 -3.22 -1.13 -3.39
N LEU A 32 -3.29 -2.43 -3.72
CA LEU A 32 -3.00 -2.96 -5.05
C LEU A 32 -4.29 -3.40 -5.75
N ASP A 33 -4.52 -2.95 -6.98
CA ASP A 33 -5.46 -3.57 -7.91
C ASP A 33 -4.84 -4.85 -8.46
N THR A 34 -5.01 -5.93 -7.71
CA THR A 34 -4.40 -7.23 -8.03
C THR A 34 -4.94 -7.80 -9.33
N VAL A 35 -6.21 -7.60 -9.60
CA VAL A 35 -6.90 -8.16 -10.77
C VAL A 35 -6.41 -7.49 -12.05
N GLU A 36 -6.41 -6.17 -12.10
CA GLU A 36 -5.91 -5.43 -13.26
C GLU A 36 -4.40 -5.61 -13.42
N SER A 37 -3.66 -5.65 -12.32
CA SER A 37 -2.21 -5.91 -12.34
C SER A 37 -1.88 -7.26 -13.01
N ILE A 38 -2.60 -8.32 -12.65
CA ILE A 38 -2.37 -9.64 -13.23
C ILE A 38 -2.92 -9.73 -14.66
N ARG A 39 -4.05 -9.08 -14.97
CA ARG A 39 -4.53 -8.99 -16.35
C ARG A 39 -3.45 -8.40 -17.27
N ARG A 40 -2.77 -7.35 -16.86
CA ARG A 40 -1.65 -6.73 -17.61
C ARG A 40 -0.42 -7.62 -17.63
N LEU A 41 -0.14 -8.31 -16.54
CA LEU A 41 0.95 -9.30 -16.52
C LEU A 41 0.70 -10.40 -17.56
N LEU A 42 -0.53 -10.90 -17.71
CA LEU A 42 -0.87 -11.89 -18.74
C LEU A 42 -0.61 -11.35 -20.16
N VAL A 43 -0.90 -10.07 -20.43
CA VAL A 43 -0.54 -9.41 -21.70
C VAL A 43 0.97 -9.44 -21.91
N ASN A 44 1.73 -8.99 -20.92
CA ASN A 44 3.19 -8.97 -20.99
C ASN A 44 3.78 -10.38 -21.15
N MET A 45 3.22 -11.37 -20.45
CA MET A 45 3.64 -12.78 -20.61
C MET A 45 3.39 -13.26 -22.03
N GLN A 46 2.22 -12.97 -22.62
CA GLN A 46 1.90 -13.36 -24.00
C GLN A 46 2.85 -12.71 -24.99
N GLU A 47 3.16 -11.42 -24.83
CA GLU A 47 4.14 -10.69 -25.66
C GLU A 47 5.56 -11.27 -25.56
N ARG A 48 5.91 -11.84 -24.42
CA ARG A 48 7.18 -12.52 -24.16
C ARG A 48 7.18 -13.99 -24.57
N GLY A 49 6.10 -14.44 -25.21
CA GLY A 49 5.99 -15.80 -25.78
C GLY A 49 5.60 -16.88 -24.77
N TYR A 50 5.08 -16.53 -23.61
CA TYR A 50 4.41 -17.49 -22.74
C TYR A 50 3.09 -17.92 -23.39
N LYS A 51 2.69 -19.16 -23.15
CA LYS A 51 1.43 -19.67 -23.68
C LYS A 51 0.27 -19.21 -22.78
N VAL A 52 -0.34 -18.10 -23.17
CA VAL A 52 -1.56 -17.52 -22.62
C VAL A 52 -2.59 -17.52 -23.75
N ASP A 53 -3.68 -18.26 -23.57
CA ASP A 53 -4.67 -18.47 -24.65
C ASP A 53 -5.75 -17.39 -24.67
N PHE A 54 -6.05 -16.77 -23.51
CA PHE A 54 -7.11 -15.78 -23.35
C PHE A 54 -6.70 -14.64 -22.43
N ILE A 55 -6.91 -13.41 -22.88
CA ILE A 55 -6.74 -12.21 -22.05
C ILE A 55 -8.11 -11.62 -21.76
N PRO A 56 -8.56 -11.56 -20.48
CA PRO A 56 -9.78 -10.85 -20.11
C PRO A 56 -9.72 -9.38 -20.52
N LYS A 57 -10.82 -8.83 -21.02
CA LYS A 57 -10.89 -7.43 -21.47
C LYS A 57 -10.78 -6.43 -20.30
N ASP A 58 -11.28 -6.82 -19.14
CA ASP A 58 -11.33 -6.01 -17.92
C ASP A 58 -11.32 -6.90 -16.66
N GLY A 59 -11.19 -6.28 -15.50
CA GLY A 59 -11.18 -6.97 -14.22
C GLY A 59 -12.48 -7.73 -13.91
N LYS A 60 -13.61 -7.26 -14.42
CA LYS A 60 -14.89 -7.95 -14.24
C LYS A 60 -14.88 -9.30 -14.96
N GLU A 61 -14.48 -9.31 -16.23
CA GLU A 61 -14.37 -10.56 -17.01
C GLU A 61 -13.33 -11.50 -16.39
N PHE A 62 -12.25 -10.95 -15.82
CA PHE A 62 -11.25 -11.72 -15.09
C PHE A 62 -11.86 -12.46 -13.88
N ILE A 63 -12.60 -11.76 -13.03
CA ILE A 63 -13.27 -12.37 -11.87
C ILE A 63 -14.35 -13.37 -12.32
N GLU A 64 -15.10 -13.07 -13.37
CA GLU A 64 -16.07 -14.01 -13.96
C GLU A 64 -15.40 -15.29 -14.46
N LEU A 65 -14.20 -15.18 -15.05
CA LEU A 65 -13.40 -16.33 -15.46
C LEU A 65 -13.01 -17.21 -14.26
N LEU A 66 -12.47 -16.60 -13.20
CA LEU A 66 -12.08 -17.32 -11.99
C LEU A 66 -13.27 -17.98 -11.28
N THR A 67 -14.37 -17.25 -11.13
CA THR A 67 -15.55 -17.73 -10.39
C THR A 67 -16.44 -18.68 -11.19
N ARG A 68 -16.22 -18.80 -12.50
CA ARG A 68 -16.87 -19.82 -13.34
C ARG A 68 -16.47 -21.24 -12.92
N HIS A 69 -15.24 -21.39 -12.46
CA HIS A 69 -14.69 -22.63 -11.94
C HIS A 69 -14.81 -22.71 -10.42
N ALA A 70 -14.36 -23.81 -9.83
CA ALA A 70 -14.37 -23.95 -8.37
C ALA A 70 -13.45 -22.92 -7.71
N THR A 71 -13.91 -22.35 -6.61
CA THR A 71 -13.19 -21.43 -5.73
C THR A 71 -13.19 -21.97 -4.30
N ASN A 72 -12.61 -21.21 -3.36
CA ASN A 72 -12.65 -21.59 -1.94
C ASN A 72 -14.00 -21.28 -1.26
N ASP A 73 -14.91 -20.56 -1.94
CA ASP A 73 -16.24 -20.25 -1.38
C ASP A 73 -17.20 -21.45 -1.52
N ARG A 74 -17.22 -22.30 -0.51
CA ARG A 74 -18.05 -23.51 -0.49
C ARG A 74 -19.53 -23.24 -0.68
N SER A 75 -20.02 -22.07 -0.25
CA SER A 75 -21.43 -21.69 -0.37
C SER A 75 -21.84 -21.42 -1.85
N MET A 76 -20.88 -21.18 -2.71
CA MET A 76 -21.08 -20.87 -4.12
C MET A 76 -20.76 -22.04 -5.06
N LEU A 77 -20.26 -23.17 -4.52
CA LEU A 77 -19.96 -24.35 -5.33
C LEU A 77 -21.23 -25.06 -5.78
N ASN A 78 -21.26 -25.44 -7.05
CA ASN A 78 -22.33 -26.22 -7.65
C ASN A 78 -21.79 -27.47 -8.34
N ASP A 79 -22.70 -28.39 -8.72
CA ASP A 79 -22.34 -29.69 -9.28
C ASP A 79 -21.46 -29.58 -10.53
N ARG A 80 -21.69 -28.57 -11.39
CA ARG A 80 -20.86 -28.33 -12.57
C ARG A 80 -19.44 -27.94 -12.17
N GLN A 81 -19.28 -26.97 -11.27
CA GLN A 81 -17.96 -26.55 -10.79
C GLN A 81 -17.23 -27.71 -10.11
N LEU A 82 -17.95 -28.53 -9.33
CA LEU A 82 -17.41 -29.73 -8.71
C LEU A 82 -16.98 -30.77 -9.74
N ALA A 83 -17.73 -30.94 -10.84
CA ALA A 83 -17.38 -31.88 -11.91
C ALA A 83 -16.13 -31.43 -12.66
N GLU A 84 -16.05 -30.14 -13.02
CA GLU A 84 -15.00 -29.55 -13.86
C GLU A 84 -13.71 -29.19 -13.08
N ALA A 85 -13.76 -29.09 -11.74
CA ALA A 85 -12.63 -28.70 -10.91
C ALA A 85 -11.43 -29.65 -11.05
N ASN A 86 -10.21 -29.08 -10.97
CA ASN A 86 -9.01 -29.89 -10.80
C ASN A 86 -9.06 -30.59 -9.44
N LYS A 87 -8.51 -31.79 -9.38
CA LYS A 87 -8.61 -32.66 -8.18
C LYS A 87 -7.34 -33.48 -8.01
N ILE A 88 -7.08 -33.84 -6.75
CA ILE A 88 -6.14 -34.89 -6.38
C ILE A 88 -6.93 -36.00 -5.69
N THR A 89 -6.69 -37.25 -6.04
CA THR A 89 -7.35 -38.39 -5.39
C THR A 89 -6.85 -38.56 -3.97
N GLY A 90 -7.70 -39.06 -3.08
CA GLY A 90 -7.30 -39.38 -1.70
C GLY A 90 -6.11 -40.33 -1.63
N LYS A 91 -5.99 -41.24 -2.64
CA LYS A 91 -4.84 -42.14 -2.75
C LYS A 91 -3.55 -41.38 -3.09
N GLU A 92 -3.54 -40.54 -4.14
CA GLU A 92 -2.36 -39.75 -4.53
C GLU A 92 -1.90 -38.83 -3.41
N TYR A 93 -2.84 -38.18 -2.72
CA TYR A 93 -2.51 -37.36 -1.56
C TYR A 93 -2.03 -38.22 -0.38
N GLY A 94 -2.66 -39.36 -0.11
CA GLY A 94 -2.26 -40.29 0.95
C GLY A 94 -0.85 -40.84 0.73
N ASP A 95 -0.50 -41.20 -0.50
CA ASP A 95 0.86 -41.66 -0.84
C ASP A 95 1.89 -40.56 -0.53
N PHE A 96 1.57 -39.28 -0.80
CA PHE A 96 2.42 -38.14 -0.45
C PHE A 96 2.44 -37.87 1.06
N TYR A 97 1.30 -37.86 1.74
CA TYR A 97 1.17 -37.67 3.18
C TYR A 97 2.03 -38.68 3.97
N HIS A 98 2.10 -39.91 3.54
CA HIS A 98 2.93 -40.93 4.19
C HIS A 98 4.44 -40.73 4.01
N THR A 99 4.86 -39.80 3.17
CA THR A 99 6.29 -39.39 3.08
C THR A 99 6.70 -38.39 4.15
N PHE A 100 5.75 -37.82 4.90
CA PHE A 100 6.05 -36.82 5.93
C PHE A 100 6.66 -37.48 7.16
N GLU A 101 7.41 -36.70 7.94
CA GLU A 101 7.89 -37.13 9.24
C GLU A 101 6.70 -37.47 10.16
N GLN A 102 6.88 -38.48 11.02
CA GLN A 102 5.78 -38.94 11.91
C GLN A 102 5.14 -37.82 12.73
N PRO A 103 5.89 -36.88 13.36
CA PRO A 103 5.27 -35.78 14.12
C PRO A 103 4.36 -34.87 13.26
N VAL A 104 4.67 -34.70 11.98
CA VAL A 104 3.85 -33.92 11.03
C VAL A 104 2.54 -34.66 10.73
N GLN A 105 2.63 -35.97 10.48
CA GLN A 105 1.45 -36.81 10.24
C GLN A 105 0.51 -36.80 11.48
N GLU A 106 1.07 -36.96 12.67
CA GLU A 106 0.32 -36.95 13.94
C GLU A 106 -0.35 -35.58 14.18
N GLN A 107 0.34 -34.49 13.88
CA GLN A 107 -0.22 -33.13 14.02
C GLN A 107 -1.37 -32.89 13.04
N LEU A 108 -1.20 -33.27 11.77
CA LEU A 108 -2.26 -33.17 10.75
C LEU A 108 -3.49 -33.99 11.12
N LYS A 109 -3.28 -35.24 11.55
CA LYS A 109 -4.35 -36.12 12.02
C LYS A 109 -5.08 -35.54 13.24
N LYS A 110 -4.35 -34.98 14.19
CA LYS A 110 -4.92 -34.34 15.38
C LYS A 110 -5.78 -33.12 15.05
N ASP A 111 -5.33 -32.30 14.11
CA ASP A 111 -5.99 -31.04 13.79
C ASP A 111 -7.11 -31.20 12.74
N TRP A 112 -6.97 -32.12 11.78
CA TRP A 112 -7.82 -32.25 10.59
C TRP A 112 -8.26 -33.67 10.24
N ASP A 113 -8.17 -34.61 11.19
CA ASP A 113 -8.50 -36.04 11.05
C ASP A 113 -7.51 -36.80 10.14
N GLU A 114 -7.83 -38.07 9.84
CA GLU A 114 -7.04 -38.89 8.90
C GLU A 114 -7.06 -38.34 7.50
N ALA A 115 -5.94 -38.48 6.76
CA ALA A 115 -5.89 -38.11 5.36
C ALA A 115 -6.94 -38.86 4.51
N PRO A 116 -7.65 -38.19 3.61
CA PRO A 116 -7.43 -36.84 3.10
C PRO A 116 -8.12 -35.72 3.90
N GLY A 117 -8.71 -35.98 5.05
CA GLY A 117 -9.52 -35.03 5.80
C GLY A 117 -10.89 -34.79 5.14
N HIS A 118 -11.58 -33.72 5.59
CA HIS A 118 -12.94 -33.40 5.13
C HIS A 118 -13.06 -32.01 4.49
N VAL A 119 -12.01 -31.17 4.57
CA VAL A 119 -12.05 -29.81 4.02
C VAL A 119 -11.86 -29.84 2.52
N MET A 120 -12.82 -29.30 1.78
CA MET A 120 -12.83 -29.31 0.29
C MET A 120 -12.65 -30.70 -0.32
N GLU A 121 -13.06 -31.72 0.42
CA GLU A 121 -13.12 -33.10 -0.04
C GLU A 121 -14.51 -33.38 -0.64
N TYR A 122 -14.54 -34.00 -1.81
CA TYR A 122 -15.74 -34.42 -2.52
C TYR A 122 -15.47 -35.74 -3.23
N ASP A 123 -16.25 -36.75 -2.90
CA ASP A 123 -16.19 -38.10 -3.51
C ASP A 123 -14.77 -38.71 -3.49
N GLY A 124 -14.13 -38.67 -2.32
CA GLY A 124 -12.78 -39.22 -2.11
C GLY A 124 -11.66 -38.42 -2.78
N ARG A 125 -11.91 -37.15 -3.16
CA ARG A 125 -10.96 -36.30 -3.86
C ARG A 125 -10.91 -34.91 -3.24
N LEU A 126 -9.70 -34.35 -3.14
CA LEU A 126 -9.49 -32.97 -2.72
C LEU A 126 -9.54 -32.03 -3.91
N LEU A 127 -10.31 -30.94 -3.80
CA LEU A 127 -10.41 -29.94 -4.86
C LEU A 127 -9.17 -29.05 -4.93
N VAL A 128 -8.80 -28.73 -6.16
CA VAL A 128 -7.79 -27.71 -6.50
C VAL A 128 -8.49 -26.60 -7.28
N PRO A 129 -9.00 -25.57 -6.63
CA PRO A 129 -9.68 -24.46 -7.27
C PRO A 129 -8.78 -23.74 -8.27
N GLY A 130 -9.38 -23.17 -9.32
CA GLY A 130 -8.67 -22.36 -10.31
C GLY A 130 -9.00 -22.73 -11.76
N THR A 131 -8.48 -21.94 -12.68
CA THR A 131 -8.70 -22.07 -14.11
C THR A 131 -7.37 -22.15 -14.86
N MET A 132 -7.35 -22.95 -15.94
CA MET A 132 -6.21 -23.01 -16.85
C MET A 132 -6.39 -21.99 -17.97
N ASP A 133 -5.30 -21.30 -18.27
CA ASP A 133 -5.19 -20.43 -19.44
C ASP A 133 -3.86 -20.73 -20.15
N GLY A 134 -3.90 -21.60 -21.14
CA GLY A 134 -2.69 -22.12 -21.76
C GLY A 134 -1.78 -22.86 -20.78
N ASN A 135 -0.61 -22.31 -20.52
CA ASN A 135 0.36 -22.80 -19.54
C ASN A 135 0.38 -21.93 -18.25
N VAL A 136 -0.64 -21.10 -18.04
CA VAL A 136 -0.82 -20.34 -16.82
C VAL A 136 -2.01 -20.90 -16.03
N PHE A 137 -1.77 -21.24 -14.77
CA PHE A 137 -2.83 -21.67 -13.85
C PHE A 137 -3.18 -20.53 -12.91
N ILE A 138 -4.37 -19.95 -13.11
CA ILE A 138 -4.85 -18.82 -12.29
C ILE A 138 -5.75 -19.38 -11.20
N THR A 139 -5.40 -19.13 -9.95
CA THR A 139 -6.00 -19.80 -8.80
C THR A 139 -6.07 -18.91 -7.57
N VAL A 140 -6.72 -19.40 -6.53
CA VAL A 140 -6.88 -18.76 -5.23
C VAL A 140 -6.22 -19.60 -4.15
N GLN A 141 -5.45 -18.95 -3.26
CA GLN A 141 -4.78 -19.64 -2.16
C GLN A 141 -5.80 -20.31 -1.24
N PRO A 142 -5.65 -21.60 -0.92
CA PRO A 142 -6.58 -22.27 -0.01
C PRO A 142 -6.60 -21.65 1.37
N PRO A 143 -7.73 -21.72 2.08
CA PRO A 143 -7.80 -21.28 3.46
C PRO A 143 -6.96 -22.21 4.35
N ARG A 144 -6.25 -21.62 5.31
CA ARG A 144 -5.48 -22.34 6.32
C ARG A 144 -6.33 -23.25 7.24
N GLY A 145 -7.67 -23.16 7.10
CA GLY A 145 -8.68 -23.79 7.92
C GLY A 145 -9.62 -22.83 8.65
N PHE A 146 -9.48 -21.51 8.47
CA PHE A 146 -10.29 -20.50 9.17
C PHE A 146 -11.80 -20.68 8.97
N GLY A 147 -12.24 -21.09 7.78
CA GLY A 147 -13.65 -21.36 7.50
C GLY A 147 -14.22 -22.56 8.23
N GLU A 148 -13.39 -23.44 8.78
CA GLU A 148 -13.80 -24.65 9.50
C GLU A 148 -13.81 -24.43 11.02
N ASP A 149 -12.77 -23.80 11.56
CA ASP A 149 -12.69 -23.45 12.98
C ASP A 149 -11.91 -22.16 13.21
N PRO A 150 -12.59 -21.01 13.20
CA PRO A 150 -11.94 -19.71 13.39
C PRO A 150 -11.17 -19.59 14.70
N SER A 151 -11.66 -20.25 15.76
CA SER A 151 -11.05 -20.16 17.09
C SER A 151 -9.69 -20.86 17.18
N LYS A 152 -9.49 -21.91 16.39
CA LYS A 152 -8.22 -22.65 16.36
C LYS A 152 -7.15 -21.94 15.55
N ILE A 153 -7.51 -21.15 14.54
CA ILE A 153 -6.62 -20.85 13.43
C ILE A 153 -6.18 -19.41 13.37
N TYR A 154 -7.02 -18.48 13.83
CA TYR A 154 -6.70 -17.06 13.83
C TYR A 154 -5.56 -16.77 14.82
N HIS A 155 -4.33 -16.77 14.35
CA HIS A 155 -3.09 -16.61 15.13
C HIS A 155 -2.54 -17.86 15.83
N SER A 156 -3.04 -19.06 15.55
CA SER A 156 -2.39 -20.24 16.12
C SER A 156 -1.07 -20.52 15.39
N PRO A 157 0.09 -20.40 16.06
CA PRO A 157 1.38 -20.75 15.48
C PRO A 157 1.58 -22.29 15.41
N PHE A 158 0.64 -23.07 15.92
CA PHE A 158 0.77 -24.51 16.09
C PHE A 158 -0.24 -25.34 15.30
N CYS A 159 -1.36 -24.75 14.84
CA CYS A 159 -2.35 -25.49 14.06
C CYS A 159 -1.82 -25.77 12.65
N ALA A 160 -1.76 -27.04 12.27
CA ALA A 160 -1.39 -27.46 10.92
C ALA A 160 -2.33 -26.83 9.87
N PRO A 161 -1.85 -26.55 8.63
CA PRO A 161 -2.76 -26.26 7.54
C PRO A 161 -3.63 -27.49 7.22
N THR A 162 -4.77 -27.28 6.57
CA THR A 162 -5.65 -28.39 6.17
C THR A 162 -4.95 -29.35 5.18
N HIS A 163 -5.42 -30.57 5.10
CA HIS A 163 -4.97 -31.51 4.07
C HIS A 163 -5.14 -30.94 2.67
N GLN A 164 -6.24 -30.24 2.41
CA GLN A 164 -6.50 -29.60 1.13
C GLN A 164 -5.46 -28.52 0.80
N TYR A 165 -5.00 -27.74 1.79
CA TYR A 165 -3.96 -26.73 1.59
C TYR A 165 -2.66 -27.36 1.08
N ILE A 166 -2.23 -28.44 1.71
CA ILE A 166 -1.02 -29.17 1.33
C ILE A 166 -1.21 -29.84 -0.05
N ALA A 167 -2.37 -30.47 -0.26
CA ALA A 167 -2.70 -31.14 -1.53
C ALA A 167 -2.75 -30.15 -2.71
N PHE A 168 -3.21 -28.93 -2.49
CA PHE A 168 -3.21 -27.88 -3.52
C PHE A 168 -1.80 -27.59 -4.05
N TYR A 169 -0.83 -27.35 -3.18
CA TYR A 169 0.56 -27.10 -3.59
C TYR A 169 1.23 -28.36 -4.15
N GLN A 170 0.91 -29.54 -3.60
CA GLN A 170 1.35 -30.81 -4.19
C GLN A 170 0.86 -30.95 -5.63
N TRP A 171 -0.42 -30.64 -5.90
CA TRP A 171 -0.97 -30.72 -7.24
C TRP A 171 -0.27 -29.77 -8.21
N ILE A 172 -0.04 -28.53 -7.80
CA ILE A 172 0.68 -27.53 -8.62
C ILE A 172 2.09 -28.02 -8.94
N ARG A 173 2.83 -28.50 -7.94
CA ARG A 173 4.22 -28.90 -8.07
C ARG A 173 4.42 -30.25 -8.75
N ASP A 174 3.71 -31.27 -8.29
CA ASP A 174 4.02 -32.68 -8.64
C ASP A 174 3.13 -33.21 -9.76
N ILE A 175 1.88 -32.78 -9.86
CA ILE A 175 0.89 -33.28 -10.82
C ILE A 175 0.86 -32.38 -12.05
N TRP A 176 0.58 -31.10 -11.86
CA TRP A 176 0.59 -30.13 -12.96
C TRP A 176 2.02 -29.76 -13.39
N LYS A 177 2.97 -29.84 -12.49
CA LYS A 177 4.40 -29.59 -12.71
C LYS A 177 4.67 -28.14 -13.10
N ALA A 178 4.27 -27.22 -12.25
CA ALA A 178 4.62 -25.82 -12.38
C ALA A 178 6.15 -25.63 -12.32
N ASP A 179 6.65 -24.69 -13.09
CA ASP A 179 8.06 -24.26 -13.07
C ASP A 179 8.28 -23.13 -12.08
N ALA A 180 7.24 -22.33 -11.80
CA ALA A 180 7.25 -21.26 -10.82
C ALA A 180 5.84 -20.95 -10.31
N VAL A 181 5.76 -20.29 -9.15
CA VAL A 181 4.54 -19.66 -8.66
C VAL A 181 4.71 -18.14 -8.53
N ILE A 182 3.62 -17.41 -8.71
CA ILE A 182 3.51 -15.99 -8.38
C ILE A 182 2.42 -15.86 -7.32
N HIS A 183 2.78 -15.43 -6.12
CA HIS A 183 1.79 -15.07 -5.10
C HIS A 183 1.39 -13.61 -5.25
N VAL A 184 0.09 -13.33 -5.14
CA VAL A 184 -0.52 -12.02 -5.37
C VAL A 184 -1.43 -11.64 -4.21
N GLY A 185 -1.09 -10.55 -3.51
CA GLY A 185 -1.86 -10.03 -2.38
C GLY A 185 -0.99 -9.27 -1.40
N THR A 186 -1.57 -8.78 -0.31
CA THR A 186 -0.81 -8.05 0.73
C THR A 186 0.24 -8.93 1.37
N HIS A 187 -0.17 -10.12 1.75
CA HIS A 187 0.59 -11.30 2.11
C HIS A 187 -0.29 -12.53 1.85
N GLY A 188 0.31 -13.71 1.85
CA GLY A 188 -0.43 -14.96 1.80
C GLY A 188 -0.53 -15.60 3.19
N SER A 189 -0.80 -16.88 3.20
CA SER A 189 -0.82 -17.67 4.42
C SER A 189 0.36 -18.65 4.52
N LEU A 190 1.11 -18.86 3.44
CA LEU A 190 2.19 -19.83 3.35
C LEU A 190 3.31 -19.55 4.37
N GLU A 191 3.79 -18.33 4.40
CA GLU A 191 4.87 -17.86 5.29
C GLU A 191 4.48 -17.89 6.78
N TRP A 192 3.19 -17.95 7.07
CA TRP A 192 2.64 -17.98 8.43
C TRP A 192 2.28 -19.39 8.92
N LEU A 193 2.51 -20.42 8.10
CA LEU A 193 2.28 -21.80 8.52
C LEU A 193 3.22 -22.21 9.66
N PRO A 194 2.85 -23.19 10.51
CA PRO A 194 3.71 -23.65 11.61
C PRO A 194 5.09 -24.12 11.16
N GLY A 195 6.07 -23.94 12.04
CA GLY A 195 7.47 -24.31 11.79
C GLY A 195 8.45 -23.31 12.40
N LYS A 196 9.72 -23.49 12.12
CA LYS A 196 10.79 -22.60 12.59
C LYS A 196 10.70 -21.23 11.93
N ASN A 197 11.14 -20.19 12.63
CA ASN A 197 11.19 -18.83 12.08
C ASN A 197 12.30 -18.65 11.03
N ALA A 198 13.38 -19.42 11.13
CA ALA A 198 14.49 -19.42 10.17
C ALA A 198 15.13 -20.81 10.15
N GLY A 199 15.83 -21.15 9.06
CA GLY A 199 16.48 -22.45 8.91
C GLY A 199 15.46 -23.58 8.93
N LEU A 200 14.49 -23.53 8.02
CA LEU A 200 13.42 -24.50 7.90
C LEU A 200 13.95 -25.93 7.72
N SER A 201 13.13 -26.90 8.08
CA SER A 201 13.36 -28.32 7.86
C SER A 201 12.12 -28.93 7.18
N ALA A 202 12.25 -30.15 6.69
CA ALA A 202 11.16 -30.90 6.06
C ALA A 202 9.91 -31.06 6.95
N ALA A 203 10.03 -30.82 8.27
CA ALA A 203 8.90 -30.78 9.20
C ALA A 203 8.23 -29.40 9.31
N CYS A 204 8.78 -28.36 8.68
CA CYS A 204 8.16 -27.03 8.64
C CYS A 204 7.17 -26.95 7.48
N TYR A 205 5.93 -26.55 7.76
CA TYR A 205 4.88 -26.57 6.75
C TYR A 205 5.15 -25.67 5.52
N PRO A 206 5.75 -24.49 5.63
CA PRO A 206 6.11 -23.71 4.43
C PRO A 206 7.05 -24.47 3.49
N ASP A 207 8.09 -25.10 4.04
CA ASP A 207 9.06 -25.88 3.27
C ASP A 207 8.45 -27.16 2.70
N LEU A 208 7.69 -27.89 3.53
CA LEU A 208 6.97 -29.11 3.13
C LEU A 208 6.00 -28.85 1.97
N THR A 209 5.37 -27.67 1.95
CA THR A 209 4.33 -27.30 1.00
C THR A 209 4.92 -26.86 -0.31
N LEU A 210 5.83 -25.89 -0.30
CA LEU A 210 6.39 -25.27 -1.49
C LEU A 210 7.61 -26.03 -2.04
N ARG A 211 8.45 -26.56 -1.14
CA ARG A 211 9.73 -27.20 -1.47
C ARG A 211 10.63 -26.30 -2.33
N GLU A 212 11.17 -26.85 -3.43
CA GLU A 212 12.08 -26.16 -4.35
C GLU A 212 11.38 -25.35 -5.45
N LEU A 213 10.06 -25.24 -5.42
CA LEU A 213 9.32 -24.48 -6.43
C LEU A 213 9.63 -22.98 -6.27
N PRO A 214 10.18 -22.32 -7.32
CA PRO A 214 10.45 -20.88 -7.29
C PRO A 214 9.20 -20.07 -6.97
N ASP A 215 9.33 -19.17 -5.99
CA ASP A 215 8.26 -18.31 -5.51
C ASP A 215 8.59 -16.84 -5.80
N LEU A 216 7.81 -16.23 -6.68
CA LEU A 216 7.83 -14.80 -6.95
C LEU A 216 6.63 -14.20 -6.22
N TYR A 217 6.87 -13.19 -5.39
CA TYR A 217 5.84 -12.65 -4.54
C TYR A 217 5.75 -11.13 -4.72
N ILE A 218 4.60 -10.68 -5.22
CA ILE A 218 4.28 -9.25 -5.34
C ILE A 218 4.01 -8.71 -3.93
N TYR A 219 4.78 -7.72 -3.50
CA TYR A 219 4.75 -7.25 -2.12
C TYR A 219 4.79 -5.73 -2.01
N ASN A 220 4.02 -5.15 -1.10
CA ASN A 220 4.04 -3.71 -0.87
C ASN A 220 5.35 -3.31 -0.18
N ILE A 221 6.07 -2.31 -0.72
CA ILE A 221 7.36 -1.84 -0.19
C ILE A 221 7.27 -1.41 1.28
N THR A 222 6.11 -0.99 1.77
CA THR A 222 5.91 -0.52 3.15
C THR A 222 5.79 -1.65 4.17
N ILE A 223 5.51 -2.88 3.75
CA ILE A 223 5.23 -4.02 4.64
C ILE A 223 6.50 -4.86 4.86
N THR A 224 7.50 -4.25 5.45
CA THR A 224 8.84 -4.81 5.60
C THR A 224 8.88 -6.07 6.48
N GLY A 225 8.22 -6.06 7.63
CA GLY A 225 8.27 -7.15 8.61
C GLY A 225 7.68 -8.46 8.07
N GLU A 226 6.57 -8.38 7.35
CA GLU A 226 5.90 -9.54 6.77
C GLU A 226 6.65 -10.05 5.52
N GLY A 227 7.19 -9.16 4.69
CA GLY A 227 8.03 -9.52 3.56
C GLY A 227 9.27 -10.31 3.97
N ILE A 228 9.89 -9.96 5.11
CA ILE A 228 11.00 -10.75 5.67
C ILE A 228 10.55 -12.19 6.01
N GLN A 229 9.33 -12.39 6.49
CA GLN A 229 8.80 -13.74 6.74
C GLN A 229 8.66 -14.51 5.43
N ALA A 230 8.14 -13.91 4.36
CA ALA A 230 8.04 -14.55 3.06
C ALA A 230 9.42 -14.99 2.53
N LYS A 231 10.46 -14.15 2.68
CA LYS A 231 11.84 -14.51 2.33
C LYS A 231 12.39 -15.66 3.15
N ARG A 232 12.24 -15.60 4.47
CA ARG A 232 12.83 -16.58 5.39
C ARG A 232 12.10 -17.92 5.36
N ARG A 233 10.81 -17.91 5.08
CA ARG A 233 9.93 -19.07 5.24
C ARG A 233 9.36 -19.60 3.93
N GLY A 234 9.29 -18.79 2.88
CA GLY A 234 8.89 -19.19 1.53
C GLY A 234 10.03 -19.19 0.52
N ALA A 235 11.24 -18.77 0.94
CA ALA A 235 12.36 -18.50 0.02
C ALA A 235 11.97 -17.56 -1.14
N ALA A 236 10.97 -16.69 -0.89
CA ALA A 236 10.37 -15.85 -1.90
C ALA A 236 11.34 -14.79 -2.42
N VAL A 237 11.26 -14.56 -3.73
CA VAL A 237 11.79 -13.37 -4.37
C VAL A 237 10.69 -12.32 -4.34
N LEU A 238 10.88 -11.27 -3.57
CA LEU A 238 9.88 -10.24 -3.38
C LEU A 238 10.01 -9.17 -4.47
N ASP A 239 9.00 -9.07 -5.31
CA ASP A 239 8.85 -7.97 -6.25
C ASP A 239 8.07 -6.86 -5.57
N GLU A 240 8.79 -5.85 -5.10
CA GLU A 240 8.18 -4.75 -4.37
C GLU A 240 7.43 -3.79 -5.30
N HIS A 241 6.28 -3.34 -4.84
CA HIS A 241 5.46 -2.36 -5.56
C HIS A 241 5.20 -1.10 -4.71
N LEU A 242 4.86 0.00 -5.39
CA LEU A 242 4.45 1.25 -4.74
C LEU A 242 3.23 1.03 -3.84
N PRO A 243 3.15 1.74 -2.70
CA PRO A 243 1.88 1.88 -1.99
C PRO A 243 0.85 2.58 -2.88
N ALA A 244 -0.43 2.36 -2.56
CA ALA A 244 -1.51 3.03 -3.27
C ALA A 244 -1.32 4.55 -3.29
N PRO A 245 -1.77 5.23 -4.36
CA PRO A 245 -1.83 6.68 -4.37
C PRO A 245 -2.63 7.17 -3.17
N GLN A 246 -2.02 8.04 -2.40
CA GLN A 246 -2.64 8.65 -1.22
C GLN A 246 -2.77 10.14 -1.46
N SER A 247 -3.88 10.72 -1.06
CA SER A 247 -4.00 12.16 -0.86
C SER A 247 -4.33 12.41 0.61
N GLN A 248 -4.09 13.62 1.07
CA GLN A 248 -4.74 14.03 2.31
C GLN A 248 -6.25 13.95 2.11
N ALA A 249 -6.97 13.50 3.12
CA ALA A 249 -8.43 13.51 3.09
C ALA A 249 -8.85 14.96 2.84
N GLY A 250 -9.37 15.23 1.64
CA GLY A 250 -10.00 16.51 1.36
C GLY A 250 -11.18 16.67 2.32
N THR A 251 -11.47 17.89 2.72
CA THR A 251 -12.70 18.15 3.44
C THR A 251 -13.87 17.89 2.52
N TYR A 252 -14.87 17.16 3.03
CA TYR A 252 -16.19 17.13 2.39
C TYR A 252 -16.75 18.55 2.37
N GLU A 253 -17.62 18.86 1.42
CA GLU A 253 -18.19 20.20 1.23
C GLU A 253 -18.77 20.78 2.54
N GLU A 254 -19.40 19.92 3.36
CA GLU A 254 -19.93 20.29 4.68
C GLU A 254 -18.84 20.69 5.68
N LEU A 255 -17.66 20.07 5.63
CA LEU A 255 -16.54 20.40 6.51
C LEU A 255 -15.87 21.70 6.08
N GLU A 256 -15.76 21.99 4.78
CA GLU A 256 -15.25 23.29 4.29
C GLU A 256 -16.16 24.46 4.71
N GLU A 257 -17.47 24.27 4.66
CA GLU A 257 -18.41 25.28 5.12
C GLU A 257 -18.33 25.49 6.63
N LEU A 258 -18.16 24.42 7.40
CA LEU A 258 -17.95 24.48 8.84
C LEU A 258 -16.68 25.26 9.19
N GLU A 259 -15.57 24.98 8.52
CA GLU A 259 -14.32 25.70 8.75
C GLU A 259 -14.44 27.19 8.42
N LYS A 260 -15.08 27.55 7.32
CA LYS A 260 -15.36 28.95 6.98
C LYS A 260 -16.12 29.67 8.09
N LEU A 261 -17.14 29.00 8.68
CA LEU A 261 -17.87 29.56 9.80
C LEU A 261 -17.04 29.71 11.06
N MET A 262 -16.13 28.74 11.33
CA MET A 262 -15.20 28.81 12.45
C MET A 262 -14.20 29.97 12.26
N ASP A 263 -13.67 30.14 11.06
CA ASP A 263 -12.78 31.24 10.71
C ASP A 263 -13.48 32.61 10.81
N GLU A 264 -14.75 32.72 10.36
CA GLU A 264 -15.57 33.91 10.55
C GLU A 264 -15.78 34.23 12.04
N TYR A 265 -16.01 33.21 12.87
CA TYR A 265 -16.15 33.39 14.31
C TYR A 265 -14.87 33.98 14.92
N VAL A 266 -13.69 33.40 14.61
CA VAL A 266 -12.39 33.90 15.08
C VAL A 266 -12.12 35.31 14.57
N HIS A 267 -12.47 35.63 13.33
CA HIS A 267 -12.34 36.96 12.77
C HIS A 267 -13.22 37.97 13.50
N PHE A 268 -14.48 37.64 13.77
CA PHE A 268 -15.44 38.53 14.40
C PHE A 268 -15.23 38.70 15.91
N GLN A 269 -14.48 37.84 16.58
CA GLN A 269 -14.04 38.10 17.96
C GLN A 269 -13.35 39.44 18.09
N ARG A 270 -12.66 39.90 17.05
CA ARG A 270 -11.90 41.16 17.07
C ARG A 270 -12.64 42.33 16.43
N THR A 271 -13.46 42.06 15.42
CA THR A 271 -14.08 43.10 14.57
C THR A 271 -15.53 43.40 14.95
N GLU A 272 -16.33 42.38 15.24
CA GLU A 272 -17.76 42.48 15.50
C GLU A 272 -18.24 41.52 16.60
N PRO A 273 -17.85 41.68 17.87
CA PRO A 273 -18.16 40.74 18.96
C PRO A 273 -19.66 40.48 19.17
N ASP A 274 -20.53 41.43 18.79
CA ASP A 274 -21.98 41.32 18.94
C ASP A 274 -22.58 40.21 18.03
N ASN A 275 -21.86 39.78 16.99
CA ASN A 275 -22.28 38.72 16.07
C ASN A 275 -21.87 37.31 16.54
N LEU A 276 -21.01 37.16 17.52
CA LEU A 276 -20.50 35.87 17.98
C LEU A 276 -21.56 34.86 18.41
N PRO A 277 -22.65 35.24 19.14
CA PRO A 277 -23.68 34.27 19.51
C PRO A 277 -24.34 33.63 18.32
N ARG A 278 -24.60 34.41 17.26
CA ARG A 278 -25.19 33.91 16.02
C ARG A 278 -24.24 32.96 15.30
N LEU A 279 -22.98 33.31 15.21
CA LEU A 279 -21.97 32.45 14.56
C LEU A 279 -21.76 31.16 15.33
N ALA A 280 -21.76 31.20 16.66
CA ALA A 280 -21.71 30.00 17.50
C ALA A 280 -22.87 29.04 17.21
N GLU A 281 -24.09 29.56 17.11
CA GLU A 281 -25.25 28.75 16.73
C GLU A 281 -25.10 28.13 15.33
N MET A 282 -24.55 28.88 14.37
CA MET A 282 -24.30 28.39 13.01
C MET A 282 -23.23 27.29 12.98
N VAL A 283 -22.15 27.46 13.74
CA VAL A 283 -21.09 26.44 13.88
C VAL A 283 -21.65 25.16 14.48
N LEU A 284 -22.42 25.24 15.58
CA LEU A 284 -23.06 24.07 16.19
C LEU A 284 -24.04 23.36 15.25
N ALA A 285 -24.85 24.13 14.51
CA ALA A 285 -25.78 23.57 13.54
C ALA A 285 -25.04 22.84 12.40
N LYS A 286 -23.95 23.44 11.89
CA LYS A 286 -23.16 22.85 10.81
C LYS A 286 -22.32 21.67 11.28
N ALA A 287 -21.78 21.69 12.49
CA ALA A 287 -21.10 20.55 13.11
C ALA A 287 -22.04 19.34 13.24
N LYS A 288 -23.29 19.58 13.59
CA LYS A 288 -24.32 18.54 13.65
C LYS A 288 -24.71 18.03 12.26
N GLU A 289 -24.83 18.89 11.25
CA GLU A 289 -25.07 18.50 9.85
C GLU A 289 -23.94 17.60 9.34
N ALA A 290 -22.69 17.91 9.69
CA ALA A 290 -21.53 17.11 9.38
C ALA A 290 -21.37 15.84 10.26
N ASN A 291 -22.30 15.54 11.16
CA ASN A 291 -22.28 14.42 12.13
C ASN A 291 -21.07 14.43 13.08
N LEU A 292 -20.53 15.60 13.40
CA LEU A 292 -19.40 15.75 14.32
C LEU A 292 -19.84 15.96 15.79
N ASP A 293 -21.13 16.16 16.05
CA ASP A 293 -21.68 16.40 17.39
C ASP A 293 -21.56 15.20 18.35
N ASN A 294 -21.36 13.99 17.80
CA ASN A 294 -21.11 12.78 18.58
C ASN A 294 -19.61 12.62 18.95
N GLU A 295 -18.73 13.20 18.16
CA GLU A 295 -17.27 13.09 18.32
C GLU A 295 -16.73 14.22 19.18
N VAL A 296 -17.19 15.45 18.93
CA VAL A 296 -16.86 16.66 19.71
C VAL A 296 -18.14 17.25 20.28
N THR A 297 -18.37 17.04 21.57
CA THR A 297 -19.59 17.47 22.25
C THR A 297 -19.43 18.85 22.86
N TYR A 298 -20.35 19.78 22.54
CA TYR A 298 -20.38 21.09 23.15
C TYR A 298 -20.87 21.03 24.60
N ASP A 299 -20.06 21.53 25.52
CA ASP A 299 -20.38 21.68 26.95
C ASP A 299 -20.70 23.16 27.24
N GLU A 300 -21.98 23.48 27.43
CA GLU A 300 -22.44 24.86 27.73
C GLU A 300 -21.83 25.48 29.00
N SER A 301 -21.21 24.67 29.85
CA SER A 301 -20.52 25.16 31.06
C SER A 301 -19.13 25.72 30.77
N LYS A 302 -18.60 25.53 29.59
CA LYS A 302 -17.26 25.98 29.15
C LYS A 302 -17.36 27.09 28.11
N PRO A 303 -16.27 27.90 27.97
CA PRO A 303 -16.20 28.87 26.89
C PRO A 303 -16.37 28.20 25.53
N PHE A 304 -17.07 28.86 24.61
CA PHE A 304 -17.27 28.34 23.24
C PHE A 304 -15.95 28.18 22.47
N ASP A 305 -14.96 29.01 22.83
CA ASP A 305 -13.60 28.94 22.26
C ASP A 305 -12.91 27.60 22.52
N ASP A 306 -13.16 26.99 23.69
CA ASP A 306 -12.62 25.65 24.01
C ASP A 306 -13.22 24.60 23.07
N TYR A 307 -14.53 24.63 22.85
CA TYR A 307 -15.23 23.76 21.88
C TYR A 307 -14.71 23.99 20.45
N LEU A 308 -14.56 25.25 20.06
CA LEU A 308 -14.07 25.61 18.73
C LEU A 308 -12.65 25.04 18.51
N THR A 309 -11.79 25.11 19.52
CA THR A 309 -10.43 24.55 19.45
C THR A 309 -10.45 23.03 19.35
N GLU A 310 -11.29 22.35 20.11
CA GLU A 310 -11.42 20.90 20.09
C GLU A 310 -11.98 20.42 18.74
N LEU A 311 -13.04 21.08 18.24
CA LEU A 311 -13.61 20.82 16.93
C LEU A 311 -12.61 21.04 15.79
N HIS A 312 -11.85 22.12 15.86
CA HIS A 312 -10.79 22.42 14.89
C HIS A 312 -9.70 21.34 14.87
N ASN A 313 -9.21 20.93 16.05
CA ASN A 313 -8.19 19.88 16.14
C ASN A 313 -8.72 18.56 15.54
N TYR A 314 -9.98 18.21 15.83
CA TYR A 314 -10.62 17.01 15.26
C TYR A 314 -10.72 17.07 13.73
N ILE A 315 -11.12 18.22 13.18
CA ILE A 315 -11.18 18.43 11.70
C ILE A 315 -9.76 18.35 11.10
N CYS A 316 -8.76 18.94 11.76
CA CYS A 316 -7.37 18.81 11.32
C CYS A 316 -6.87 17.36 11.32
N ASP A 317 -7.22 16.58 12.36
CA ASP A 317 -6.88 15.17 12.42
C ASP A 317 -7.56 14.39 11.28
N LEU A 318 -8.84 14.68 10.98
CA LEU A 318 -9.54 14.09 9.84
C LEU A 318 -8.88 14.45 8.51
N LYS A 319 -8.48 15.71 8.31
CA LYS A 319 -7.78 16.17 7.09
C LYS A 319 -6.41 15.52 6.93
N ASN A 320 -5.73 15.23 8.03
CA ASN A 320 -4.42 14.59 8.03
C ASN A 320 -4.50 13.08 7.85
N LEU A 321 -5.70 12.48 7.88
CA LEU A 321 -5.88 11.09 7.52
C LEU A 321 -5.48 10.89 6.05
N GLU A 322 -4.54 9.99 5.82
CA GLU A 322 -4.16 9.56 4.49
C GLU A 322 -5.28 8.68 3.91
N VAL A 323 -5.94 9.17 2.87
CA VAL A 323 -7.00 8.43 2.17
C VAL A 323 -6.44 7.92 0.84
N HIS A 324 -6.63 6.64 0.59
CA HIS A 324 -6.31 6.09 -0.73
C HIS A 324 -7.26 6.66 -1.78
N THR A 325 -6.71 7.37 -2.76
CA THR A 325 -7.48 7.94 -3.89
C THR A 325 -7.72 6.93 -5.00
N GLY A 326 -7.20 5.73 -4.86
CA GLY A 326 -7.30 4.63 -5.81
C GLY A 326 -6.46 3.44 -5.37
N LEU A 327 -6.32 2.48 -6.26
CA LEU A 327 -5.43 1.34 -6.09
C LEU A 327 -4.22 1.50 -7.02
N HIS A 328 -3.06 1.05 -6.57
CA HIS A 328 -1.89 0.94 -7.44
C HIS A 328 -2.08 -0.21 -8.43
N ILE A 329 -1.76 0.00 -9.68
CA ILE A 329 -1.67 -1.04 -10.69
C ILE A 329 -0.19 -1.34 -10.91
N LEU A 330 0.21 -2.58 -10.77
CA LEU A 330 1.59 -3.01 -10.88
C LEU A 330 2.24 -2.55 -12.19
N GLY A 331 3.34 -1.83 -12.08
CA GLY A 331 4.06 -1.29 -13.22
C GLY A 331 3.52 0.02 -13.79
N GLU A 332 2.53 0.65 -13.12
CA GLU A 332 2.02 1.95 -13.54
C GLU A 332 2.44 3.06 -12.58
N PRO A 333 3.28 4.01 -13.01
CA PRO A 333 3.55 5.19 -12.23
C PRO A 333 2.29 6.07 -12.15
N PRO A 334 2.13 6.87 -11.07
CA PRO A 334 1.08 7.87 -11.01
C PRO A 334 1.24 8.90 -12.14
N LEU A 335 0.15 9.36 -12.72
CA LEU A 335 0.12 10.29 -13.84
C LEU A 335 -0.77 11.51 -13.51
N GLU A 336 -0.57 12.60 -14.24
CA GLU A 336 -1.38 13.84 -14.17
C GLU A 336 -1.52 14.38 -12.72
N ASP A 337 -2.74 14.63 -12.27
CA ASP A 337 -2.99 15.13 -10.91
C ASP A 337 -2.54 14.13 -9.85
N GLY A 338 -2.64 12.83 -10.11
CA GLY A 338 -2.13 11.77 -9.23
C GLY A 338 -0.61 11.85 -9.04
N LEU A 339 0.13 12.25 -10.06
CA LEU A 339 1.57 12.47 -9.97
C LEU A 339 1.89 13.68 -9.08
N THR A 340 1.16 14.79 -9.25
CA THR A 340 1.31 15.98 -8.40
C THR A 340 1.11 15.64 -6.92
N GLU A 341 0.03 14.94 -6.58
CA GLU A 341 -0.28 14.55 -5.19
C GLU A 341 0.77 13.57 -4.66
N TYR A 342 1.21 12.61 -5.46
CA TYR A 342 2.22 11.64 -5.03
C TYR A 342 3.60 12.28 -4.78
N LEU A 343 4.04 13.19 -5.65
CA LEU A 343 5.28 13.95 -5.47
C LEU A 343 5.20 14.87 -4.24
N TRP A 344 4.05 15.49 -4.00
CA TRP A 344 3.83 16.26 -2.77
C TRP A 344 3.91 15.36 -1.53
N LEU A 345 3.27 14.20 -1.56
CA LEU A 345 3.33 13.22 -0.47
C LEU A 345 4.77 12.79 -0.15
N LEU A 346 5.59 12.53 -1.18
CA LEU A 346 7.00 12.15 -1.02
C LEU A 346 7.90 13.29 -0.49
N THR A 347 7.48 14.54 -0.65
CA THR A 347 8.25 15.73 -0.25
C THR A 347 7.65 16.48 0.94
N ARG A 348 6.60 15.96 1.56
CA ARG A 348 5.95 16.61 2.72
C ARG A 348 6.79 16.55 4.01
N LEU A 349 7.68 15.57 4.11
CA LEU A 349 8.65 15.41 5.18
C LEU A 349 10.07 15.56 4.66
N ASP A 350 11.02 15.83 5.57
CA ASP A 350 12.42 15.91 5.21
C ASP A 350 12.92 14.56 4.69
N ASN A 351 13.69 14.57 3.60
CA ASN A 351 14.34 13.41 3.02
C ASN A 351 15.85 13.46 3.32
N GLY A 352 16.24 12.96 4.47
CA GLY A 352 17.61 13.08 4.95
C GLY A 352 18.03 14.55 5.12
N ALA A 353 19.00 15.03 4.34
CA ALA A 353 19.46 16.42 4.36
C ALA A 353 18.61 17.37 3.48
N ILE A 354 17.68 16.83 2.69
CA ILE A 354 16.80 17.64 1.84
C ILE A 354 15.58 18.05 2.66
N PRO A 355 15.33 19.36 2.85
CA PRO A 355 14.17 19.82 3.61
C PRO A 355 12.87 19.50 2.88
N SER A 356 11.78 19.33 3.63
CA SER A 356 10.46 19.14 3.03
C SER A 356 10.02 20.38 2.26
N LEU A 357 9.18 20.19 1.25
CA LEU A 357 8.60 21.30 0.48
C LEU A 357 7.70 22.15 1.38
N ASN A 358 6.88 21.51 2.24
CA ASN A 358 6.03 22.22 3.22
C ASN A 358 6.85 23.09 4.17
N GLN A 359 7.93 22.54 4.74
CA GLN A 359 8.85 23.25 5.63
C GLN A 359 9.52 24.43 4.95
N THR A 360 9.97 24.21 3.69
CA THR A 360 10.61 25.27 2.89
C THR A 360 9.65 26.42 2.66
N LEU A 361 8.40 26.11 2.26
CA LEU A 361 7.41 27.17 2.01
C LEU A 361 6.85 27.80 3.29
N ALA A 362 6.78 27.10 4.41
CA ALA A 362 6.42 27.69 5.70
C ALA A 362 7.42 28.75 6.15
N GLY A 363 8.70 28.53 5.84
CA GLY A 363 9.78 29.46 6.18
C GLY A 363 9.61 30.87 5.63
N GLN A 364 8.89 31.07 4.50
CA GLN A 364 8.59 32.40 3.96
C GLN A 364 7.75 33.25 4.93
N TYR A 365 6.96 32.60 5.79
CA TYR A 365 6.10 33.25 6.76
C TYR A 365 6.75 33.42 8.14
N GLY A 366 7.99 32.92 8.31
CA GLY A 366 8.75 33.03 9.57
C GLY A 366 8.48 31.92 10.57
N TYR A 367 7.86 30.84 10.14
CA TYR A 367 7.48 29.73 10.98
C TYR A 367 8.04 28.40 10.45
N ASP A 368 8.35 27.52 11.38
CA ASP A 368 8.49 26.09 11.14
C ASP A 368 7.10 25.50 10.85
N TYR A 369 6.99 24.56 9.90
CA TYR A 369 5.70 23.98 9.53
C TYR A 369 5.02 23.26 10.71
N TYR A 370 5.81 22.59 11.56
CA TYR A 370 5.28 21.95 12.76
C TYR A 370 4.77 22.97 13.79
N TYR A 371 5.39 24.15 13.88
CA TYR A 371 4.87 25.22 14.71
C TYR A 371 3.48 25.68 14.25
N LEU A 372 3.24 25.75 12.95
CA LEU A 372 1.93 26.08 12.40
C LEU A 372 0.89 25.01 12.76
N LEU A 373 1.25 23.72 12.64
CA LEU A 373 0.39 22.60 13.01
C LEU A 373 0.03 22.59 14.50
N GLU A 374 1.02 22.81 15.37
CA GLU A 374 0.83 22.85 16.83
C GLU A 374 -0.02 24.04 17.30
N ASN A 375 -0.09 25.11 16.51
CA ASN A 375 -0.75 26.37 16.87
C ASN A 375 -1.78 26.81 15.84
N SER A 376 -2.48 25.88 15.21
CA SER A 376 -3.34 26.05 14.04
C SER A 376 -4.40 27.17 14.17
N SER A 377 -4.88 27.47 15.38
CA SER A 377 -5.85 28.53 15.68
C SER A 377 -5.27 29.94 15.79
N LEU A 378 -3.94 30.10 15.86
CA LEU A 378 -3.33 31.44 15.92
C LEU A 378 -3.48 32.16 14.57
N ILE A 379 -3.46 33.50 14.62
CA ILE A 379 -3.60 34.33 13.43
C ILE A 379 -2.23 34.82 12.95
N TYR A 380 -1.98 34.62 11.67
CA TYR A 380 -0.90 35.28 10.95
C TYR A 380 -1.33 36.68 10.55
N GLU A 381 -0.94 37.66 11.38
CA GLU A 381 -1.39 39.05 11.28
C GLU A 381 -1.18 39.69 9.88
N PRO A 382 -0.04 39.45 9.16
CA PRO A 382 0.19 40.11 7.89
C PRO A 382 -0.84 39.78 6.80
N LEU A 383 -1.46 38.58 6.86
CA LEU A 383 -2.50 38.16 5.91
C LEU A 383 -3.89 38.05 6.57
N ASN A 384 -3.97 38.23 7.87
CA ASN A 384 -5.18 38.00 8.65
C ASN A 384 -5.81 36.62 8.39
N LEU A 385 -4.96 35.59 8.35
CA LEU A 385 -5.32 34.19 8.17
C LEU A 385 -5.03 33.42 9.45
N THR A 386 -5.87 32.45 9.80
CA THR A 386 -5.48 31.46 10.81
C THR A 386 -4.29 30.65 10.32
N PHE A 387 -3.52 30.04 11.23
CA PHE A 387 -2.42 29.16 10.82
C PHE A 387 -2.94 27.95 10.05
N ASN A 388 -4.16 27.50 10.31
CA ASN A 388 -4.80 26.46 9.51
C ASN A 388 -4.97 26.89 8.05
N MET A 389 -5.56 28.06 7.80
CA MET A 389 -5.67 28.62 6.44
C MET A 389 -4.29 28.84 5.80
N LEU A 390 -3.28 29.16 6.61
CA LEU A 390 -1.92 29.32 6.13
C LEU A 390 -1.32 27.97 5.71
N ILE A 391 -1.61 26.89 6.43
CA ILE A 391 -1.23 25.51 6.08
C ILE A 391 -1.86 25.10 4.76
N ASP A 392 -3.15 25.37 4.55
CA ASP A 392 -3.85 25.07 3.28
C ASP A 392 -3.26 25.87 2.11
N LYS A 393 -2.92 27.14 2.37
CA LYS A 393 -2.22 27.97 1.39
C LYS A 393 -0.85 27.39 1.02
N ILE A 394 -0.07 26.93 2.00
CA ILE A 394 1.22 26.28 1.79
C ILE A 394 1.03 25.01 0.96
N GLY A 395 0.05 24.17 1.28
CA GLY A 395 -0.28 22.97 0.50
C GLY A 395 -0.62 23.29 -0.96
N SER A 396 -1.40 24.34 -1.19
CA SER A 396 -1.71 24.83 -2.55
C SER A 396 -0.47 25.33 -3.29
N GLN A 397 0.43 26.04 -2.61
CA GLN A 397 1.72 26.49 -3.17
C GLN A 397 2.65 25.31 -3.48
N CYS A 398 2.67 24.25 -2.65
CA CYS A 398 3.42 23.03 -2.93
C CYS A 398 2.97 22.38 -4.24
N ARG A 399 1.67 22.24 -4.42
CA ARG A 399 1.08 21.68 -5.65
C ARG A 399 1.38 22.57 -6.87
N GLU A 400 1.31 23.88 -6.71
CA GLU A 400 1.67 24.84 -7.77
C GLU A 400 3.13 24.67 -8.19
N VAL A 401 4.05 24.57 -7.23
CA VAL A 401 5.48 24.31 -7.52
C VAL A 401 5.63 23.02 -8.33
N ILE A 402 5.02 21.93 -7.90
CA ILE A 402 5.12 20.63 -8.56
C ILE A 402 4.51 20.69 -9.97
N ARG A 403 3.36 21.37 -10.16
CA ARG A 403 2.75 21.55 -11.48
C ARG A 403 3.65 22.33 -12.43
N ILE A 404 4.30 23.39 -11.95
CA ILE A 404 5.27 24.12 -12.77
C ILE A 404 6.42 23.21 -13.22
N LEU A 405 6.93 22.37 -12.31
CA LEU A 405 7.96 21.39 -12.68
C LEU A 405 7.43 20.39 -13.72
N GLN A 406 6.21 19.90 -13.54
CA GLN A 406 5.54 18.96 -14.46
C GLN A 406 5.28 19.58 -15.84
N ASP A 407 4.81 20.84 -15.91
CA ASP A 407 4.58 21.58 -17.16
C ASP A 407 5.87 21.79 -17.97
N HIS A 408 7.03 21.61 -17.34
CA HIS A 408 8.35 21.71 -17.96
C HIS A 408 9.09 20.36 -17.95
N ASP A 409 8.35 19.25 -17.97
CA ASP A 409 8.89 17.87 -18.01
C ASP A 409 9.95 17.58 -16.93
N PHE A 410 9.85 18.22 -15.77
CA PHE A 410 10.82 18.11 -14.66
C PHE A 410 12.27 18.44 -15.08
N ALA A 411 12.45 19.30 -16.09
CA ALA A 411 13.75 19.78 -16.55
C ALA A 411 14.23 20.99 -15.74
N GLU A 412 15.51 21.37 -15.91
CA GLU A 412 16.13 22.55 -15.29
C GLU A 412 15.35 23.86 -15.53
N GLU A 413 14.70 23.97 -16.70
CA GLU A 413 13.86 25.14 -17.00
C GLU A 413 12.67 25.24 -16.05
N GLY A 414 12.07 24.11 -15.63
CA GLY A 414 11.00 24.07 -14.64
C GLY A 414 11.46 24.64 -13.29
N ILE A 415 12.65 24.26 -12.82
CA ILE A 415 13.24 24.82 -11.59
C ILE A 415 13.42 26.34 -11.73
N ALA A 416 13.99 26.77 -12.85
CA ALA A 416 14.17 28.20 -13.13
C ALA A 416 12.82 28.96 -13.19
N GLN A 417 11.76 28.35 -13.72
CA GLN A 417 10.42 28.94 -13.75
C GLN A 417 9.78 29.02 -12.36
N VAL A 418 9.94 28.01 -11.52
CA VAL A 418 9.52 28.08 -10.10
C VAL A 418 10.19 29.26 -9.40
N LEU A 419 11.52 29.36 -9.52
CA LEU A 419 12.27 30.43 -8.87
C LEU A 419 11.92 31.82 -9.41
N ARG A 420 11.47 31.95 -10.65
CA ARG A 420 11.03 33.22 -11.26
C ARG A 420 9.60 33.61 -10.93
N GLN A 421 8.82 32.75 -10.29
CA GLN A 421 7.43 33.10 -9.93
C GLN A 421 7.38 34.38 -9.10
N PRO A 422 6.46 35.33 -9.39
CA PRO A 422 6.39 36.60 -8.68
C PRO A 422 6.22 36.42 -7.18
N TRP A 423 5.39 35.48 -6.74
CA TRP A 423 5.18 35.21 -5.32
C TRP A 423 6.43 34.58 -4.64
N VAL A 424 7.21 33.75 -5.37
CA VAL A 424 8.48 33.20 -4.86
C VAL A 424 9.51 34.30 -4.66
N GLN A 425 9.62 35.19 -5.64
CA GLN A 425 10.54 36.34 -5.56
C GLN A 425 10.15 37.34 -4.44
N GLU A 426 8.87 37.51 -4.21
CA GLU A 426 8.38 38.35 -3.11
C GLU A 426 8.64 37.67 -1.76
N ALA A 427 8.34 36.37 -1.64
CA ALA A 427 8.65 35.57 -0.47
C ALA A 427 10.14 35.63 -0.11
N ALA A 428 11.02 35.52 -1.10
CA ALA A 428 12.48 35.60 -0.88
C ALA A 428 12.95 36.94 -0.30
N LYS A 429 12.26 38.05 -0.63
CA LYS A 429 12.58 39.38 -0.06
C LYS A 429 12.07 39.55 1.37
N GLN A 430 10.97 38.89 1.69
CA GLN A 430 10.26 39.04 2.96
C GLN A 430 10.62 37.97 3.99
N ALA A 431 11.23 36.85 3.56
CA ALA A 431 11.57 35.73 4.41
C ALA A 431 12.45 36.20 5.59
N PRO A 432 12.01 36.00 6.83
CA PRO A 432 12.75 36.46 8.00
C PRO A 432 14.02 35.62 8.20
N ALA A 433 15.05 36.27 8.76
CA ALA A 433 16.33 35.60 9.05
C ALA A 433 16.24 34.57 10.19
N GLN A 434 15.18 34.58 10.98
CA GLN A 434 14.92 33.64 12.08
C GLN A 434 13.52 33.04 11.89
N ILE A 435 13.43 31.74 12.07
CA ILE A 435 12.18 30.97 11.97
C ILE A 435 11.78 30.54 13.38
N GLN A 436 10.52 30.71 13.75
CA GLN A 436 9.97 30.22 15.00
C GLN A 436 9.74 28.72 14.92
N ILE A 437 10.38 27.96 15.81
CA ILE A 437 10.43 26.49 15.79
C ILE A 437 9.38 25.91 16.73
N GLY A 438 8.69 24.85 16.33
CA GLY A 438 7.74 24.11 17.14
C GLY A 438 8.39 23.36 18.30
N ALA A 439 7.60 23.09 19.35
CA ALA A 439 8.08 22.43 20.57
C ALA A 439 8.54 20.98 20.31
N SER A 440 7.95 20.31 19.34
CA SER A 440 8.30 18.93 18.92
C SER A 440 9.71 18.79 18.33
N ARG A 441 10.31 19.89 17.84
CA ARG A 441 11.67 19.92 17.26
C ARG A 441 12.79 20.41 18.19
N THR A 442 12.47 20.91 19.35
CA THR A 442 13.48 21.38 20.30
C THR A 442 14.31 20.23 20.84
N GLY A 443 15.26 19.73 20.08
CA GLY A 443 16.19 18.67 20.52
C GLY A 443 16.92 17.92 19.42
N GLN A 444 16.50 17.97 18.19
CA GLN A 444 17.09 17.16 17.10
C GLN A 444 18.10 17.90 16.20
N ASP A 445 18.05 19.23 16.08
CA ASP A 445 18.81 19.98 15.07
C ASP A 445 19.91 20.93 15.58
N ALA A 446 20.45 20.72 16.79
CA ALA A 446 21.50 21.58 17.34
C ALA A 446 22.93 21.31 16.79
N ALA A 447 23.10 20.48 15.77
CA ALA A 447 24.40 19.92 15.41
C ALA A 447 24.92 20.19 13.98
N THR A 448 24.48 21.27 13.30
CA THR A 448 25.15 21.63 12.03
C THR A 448 25.55 23.10 12.02
N GLN A 449 26.86 23.37 12.14
CA GLN A 449 27.48 24.71 12.02
C GLN A 449 27.62 25.17 10.54
N ALA A 450 26.68 24.83 9.67
CA ALA A 450 26.62 25.38 8.32
C ALA A 450 25.78 26.67 8.35
N GLU A 451 26.20 27.68 7.57
CA GLU A 451 25.37 28.88 7.38
C GLU A 451 23.96 28.46 6.91
N PRO A 452 22.90 29.01 7.48
CA PRO A 452 21.55 28.62 7.13
C PRO A 452 21.26 29.03 5.66
N LEU A 453 20.87 28.04 4.84
CA LEU A 453 20.46 28.29 3.45
C LEU A 453 19.32 29.30 3.38
N SER A 454 19.38 30.20 2.41
CA SER A 454 18.28 31.12 2.10
C SER A 454 17.02 30.39 1.66
N PHE A 455 15.89 31.07 1.64
CA PHE A 455 14.62 30.51 1.13
C PHE A 455 14.75 29.97 -0.31
N LEU A 456 15.39 30.75 -1.21
CA LEU A 456 15.58 30.33 -2.60
C LEU A 456 16.48 29.10 -2.74
N GLU A 457 17.60 29.05 -1.99
CA GLU A 457 18.51 27.90 -2.02
C GLU A 457 17.83 26.61 -1.53
N ARG A 458 17.00 26.70 -0.48
CA ARG A 458 16.21 25.57 -0.01
C ARG A 458 15.18 25.11 -1.05
N LEU A 459 14.45 26.06 -1.64
CA LEU A 459 13.45 25.74 -2.66
C LEU A 459 14.10 25.13 -3.91
N GLU A 460 15.22 25.67 -4.37
CA GLU A 460 16.00 25.13 -5.48
C GLU A 460 16.48 23.70 -5.19
N MET A 461 16.97 23.45 -3.96
CA MET A 461 17.42 22.12 -3.52
C MET A 461 16.27 21.10 -3.57
N VAL A 462 15.07 21.45 -3.06
CA VAL A 462 13.91 20.55 -3.08
C VAL A 462 13.44 20.32 -4.52
N CYS A 463 13.32 21.37 -5.33
CA CYS A 463 12.95 21.23 -6.74
C CYS A 463 13.97 20.35 -7.51
N GLY A 464 15.26 20.56 -7.29
CA GLY A 464 16.32 19.73 -7.86
C GLY A 464 16.20 18.28 -7.44
N TYR A 465 15.91 18.00 -6.16
CA TYR A 465 15.68 16.64 -5.67
C TYR A 465 14.46 15.99 -6.31
N ILE A 466 13.36 16.74 -6.48
CA ILE A 466 12.17 16.24 -7.20
C ILE A 466 12.55 15.87 -8.64
N CYS A 467 13.19 16.78 -9.37
CA CYS A 467 13.48 16.62 -10.80
C CYS A 467 14.54 15.54 -11.09
N HIS A 468 15.60 15.47 -10.28
CA HIS A 468 16.77 14.62 -10.58
C HIS A 468 16.77 13.29 -9.84
N THR A 469 15.93 13.13 -8.79
CA THR A 469 15.94 11.93 -7.97
C THR A 469 14.55 11.31 -7.87
N ILE A 470 13.57 12.04 -7.30
CA ILE A 470 12.27 11.44 -7.00
C ILE A 470 11.51 11.06 -8.28
N TYR A 471 11.32 12.03 -9.17
CA TYR A 471 10.55 11.83 -10.41
C TYR A 471 11.15 10.72 -11.31
N PRO A 472 12.46 10.73 -11.64
CA PRO A 472 13.06 9.66 -12.43
C PRO A 472 12.90 8.29 -11.80
N ASN A 473 13.11 8.17 -10.48
CA ASN A 473 12.96 6.91 -9.76
C ASN A 473 11.49 6.46 -9.71
N LEU A 474 10.56 7.40 -9.56
CA LEU A 474 9.14 7.09 -9.57
C LEU A 474 8.68 6.56 -10.94
N MET A 475 9.21 7.10 -12.04
CA MET A 475 8.90 6.62 -13.39
C MET A 475 9.44 5.21 -13.66
N LEU A 476 10.44 4.74 -12.91
CA LEU A 476 10.91 3.35 -12.97
C LEU A 476 9.96 2.33 -12.32
N THR A 477 8.83 2.76 -11.79
CA THR A 477 7.73 1.87 -11.36
C THR A 477 7.33 0.86 -12.45
N THR A 478 7.52 1.24 -13.74
CA THR A 478 7.34 0.31 -14.87
C THR A 478 8.17 -0.96 -14.77
N ASP A 479 9.21 -0.96 -13.93
CA ASP A 479 10.09 -2.12 -13.75
C ASP A 479 9.46 -3.20 -12.85
N GLU A 480 8.41 -2.90 -12.08
CA GLU A 480 7.70 -3.86 -11.26
C GLU A 480 7.23 -5.08 -12.09
N GLN A 481 6.49 -4.86 -13.17
CA GLN A 481 6.08 -5.98 -14.05
C GLN A 481 7.25 -6.61 -14.82
N LYS A 482 8.22 -5.82 -15.26
CA LYS A 482 9.41 -6.33 -15.94
C LYS A 482 10.22 -7.24 -15.02
N THR A 483 10.27 -6.93 -13.73
CA THR A 483 10.99 -7.74 -12.73
C THR A 483 10.33 -9.10 -12.55
N LEU A 484 9.00 -9.19 -12.50
CA LEU A 484 8.32 -10.48 -12.48
C LEU A 484 8.68 -11.34 -13.70
N ILE A 485 8.63 -10.76 -14.89
CA ILE A 485 8.99 -11.48 -16.13
C ILE A 485 10.46 -11.93 -16.07
N ARG A 486 11.39 -11.07 -15.66
CA ARG A 486 12.81 -11.43 -15.48
C ARG A 486 12.99 -12.56 -14.48
N GLY A 487 12.24 -12.52 -13.37
CA GLY A 487 12.21 -13.60 -12.37
C GLY A 487 11.74 -14.93 -12.98
N LEU A 488 10.68 -14.92 -13.76
CA LEU A 488 10.19 -16.09 -14.49
C LEU A 488 11.17 -16.59 -15.56
N GLU A 489 11.99 -15.70 -16.13
CA GLU A 489 13.07 -16.05 -17.06
C GLU A 489 14.33 -16.53 -16.33
N GLY A 490 14.32 -16.52 -14.98
CA GLY A 490 15.43 -16.97 -14.15
C GLY A 490 16.59 -16.00 -14.13
N GLU A 491 16.36 -14.73 -14.45
CA GLU A 491 17.35 -13.65 -14.32
C GLU A 491 17.53 -13.21 -12.87
N TYR A 492 18.64 -12.53 -12.63
CA TYR A 492 18.91 -11.95 -11.32
C TYR A 492 18.06 -10.68 -11.12
N ILE A 493 17.35 -10.62 -10.01
CA ILE A 493 16.62 -9.44 -9.58
C ILE A 493 17.45 -8.70 -8.54
N TRP A 494 17.73 -7.43 -8.81
CA TRP A 494 18.53 -6.59 -7.94
C TRP A 494 17.86 -6.38 -6.59
N PRO A 495 18.62 -6.45 -5.49
CA PRO A 495 18.05 -6.12 -4.18
C PRO A 495 17.78 -4.62 -4.06
N GLY A 496 16.79 -4.27 -3.25
CA GLY A 496 16.45 -2.90 -2.90
C GLY A 496 16.08 -2.75 -1.43
N PRO A 497 16.17 -1.53 -0.87
CA PRO A 497 15.69 -1.25 0.47
C PRO A 497 14.15 -1.29 0.49
N SER A 498 13.57 -1.46 1.65
CA SER A 498 12.12 -1.39 1.88
C SER A 498 11.80 -0.44 3.02
N GLY A 499 10.61 0.11 3.04
CA GLY A 499 10.17 1.08 4.03
C GLY A 499 9.01 1.93 3.53
N ALA A 500 8.81 3.08 4.14
CA ALA A 500 7.74 4.02 3.78
C ALA A 500 8.27 5.22 2.98
N PRO A 501 8.16 5.23 1.64
CA PRO A 501 8.64 6.35 0.82
C PRO A 501 8.02 7.69 1.21
N SER A 502 6.76 7.71 1.59
CA SER A 502 6.02 8.91 2.02
C SER A 502 6.40 9.44 3.41
N SER A 503 7.24 8.70 4.15
CA SER A 503 7.67 9.07 5.50
C SER A 503 9.12 9.59 5.54
N GLY A 504 9.54 10.35 4.53
CA GLY A 504 10.91 10.87 4.42
C GLY A 504 11.89 9.85 3.84
N GLY A 505 11.40 8.81 3.17
CA GLY A 505 12.16 7.74 2.56
C GLY A 505 12.04 7.71 1.04
N ALA A 506 12.00 8.85 0.36
CA ALA A 506 11.91 8.90 -1.10
C ALA A 506 13.11 8.24 -1.81
N ASP A 507 14.24 8.08 -1.13
CA ASP A 507 15.42 7.35 -1.58
C ASP A 507 15.22 5.83 -1.63
N LEU A 508 14.14 5.31 -1.04
CA LEU A 508 13.72 3.93 -1.18
C LEU A 508 13.27 3.58 -2.60
N LEU A 509 12.90 4.59 -3.42
CA LEU A 509 12.58 4.41 -4.83
C LEU A 509 13.84 4.14 -5.67
N PRO A 510 13.74 3.44 -6.81
CA PRO A 510 12.54 2.89 -7.44
C PRO A 510 12.07 1.57 -6.80
N THR A 511 10.80 1.21 -7.02
CA THR A 511 10.24 -0.13 -6.78
C THR A 511 10.63 -1.14 -7.88
N GLY A 512 10.08 -2.34 -7.87
CA GLY A 512 10.43 -3.38 -8.84
C GLY A 512 11.75 -4.07 -8.51
N ARG A 513 12.13 -4.11 -7.24
CA ARG A 513 13.35 -4.76 -6.75
C ARG A 513 13.02 -5.84 -5.74
N ASN A 514 13.96 -6.76 -5.54
CA ASN A 514 13.84 -7.79 -4.52
C ASN A 514 14.26 -7.23 -3.17
N PHE A 515 13.34 -6.72 -2.39
CA PHE A 515 13.69 -6.04 -1.17
C PHE A 515 14.30 -6.95 -0.09
N TYR A 516 15.24 -6.38 0.65
CA TYR A 516 15.72 -6.90 1.92
C TYR A 516 15.34 -5.89 3.00
N GLY A 517 14.74 -6.39 4.08
CA GLY A 517 14.61 -5.56 5.27
C GLY A 517 16.02 -5.21 5.75
N VAL A 518 16.26 -3.94 5.94
CA VAL A 518 17.48 -3.49 6.60
C VAL A 518 17.20 -3.54 8.10
N ASP A 519 18.06 -4.21 8.85
CA ASP A 519 18.05 -4.18 10.32
C ASP A 519 18.45 -2.81 10.82
#